data_bff60488bb38a8596df8e305ba605f76
#
_entry.id   bff60488bb38a8596df8e305ba605f76
#
_cell.length_a   1.000
_cell.length_b   1.000
_cell.length_c   1.000
_cell.angle_alpha   90.00
_cell.angle_beta   90.00
_cell.angle_gamma   90.00
#
_symmetry.space_group_name_H-M   'P 1'
#
loop_
_entity.id
_entity.type
_entity.pdbx_description
1 polymer ?
#
loop_
_entity_poly.entity_id
_entity_poly.type
_entity_poly.pdbx_seq_one_letter_code
_entity_poly.pdbx_strand_id
1 'polypeptide(L)'
;MKQTIFKDKYPVWTLELDKSETKVDTIDEIVAYFKEKIEAHPIATFIAIFNHMEHTKSLKDSEINPDIVDIKNVIFCFGKEIPNTKVAAVRPRSIAVCELADKFVIEFLEAPNETLHGVMEQWSKSLKK
;
A
#
# COMPACT_ATOMS: atom_id res chain seq x y z
N MET A 1 -7.83 -10.87 -0.41
CA MET A 1 -7.24 -10.03 -1.47
C MET A 1 -7.17 -10.82 -2.77
N LYS A 2 -7.13 -10.12 -3.87
CA LYS A 2 -7.12 -10.73 -5.20
C LYS A 2 -5.82 -10.37 -5.93
N GLN A 3 -5.15 -11.36 -6.51
CA GLN A 3 -3.99 -11.14 -7.35
C GLN A 3 -4.42 -10.88 -8.79
N THR A 4 -3.84 -9.86 -9.40
CA THR A 4 -3.93 -9.59 -10.84
C THR A 4 -2.53 -9.39 -11.38
N ILE A 5 -2.36 -9.64 -12.68
CA ILE A 5 -1.05 -9.45 -13.32
C ILE A 5 -1.11 -8.15 -14.13
N PHE A 6 -0.45 -7.12 -13.60
CA PHE A 6 -0.40 -5.81 -14.23
C PHE A 6 0.61 -5.81 -15.37
N LYS A 7 0.18 -5.33 -16.56
CA LYS A 7 0.99 -5.30 -17.79
C LYS A 7 1.62 -6.67 -18.13
N ASP A 8 0.87 -7.74 -17.89
CA ASP A 8 1.27 -9.12 -18.16
C ASP A 8 2.53 -9.61 -17.45
N LYS A 9 3.05 -8.84 -16.46
CA LYS A 9 4.32 -9.15 -15.80
C LYS A 9 4.32 -8.98 -14.29
N TYR A 10 3.54 -8.03 -13.77
CA TYR A 10 3.71 -7.59 -12.38
C TYR A 10 2.54 -8.06 -11.53
N PRO A 11 2.76 -9.00 -10.59
CA PRO A 11 1.67 -9.46 -9.71
C PRO A 11 1.33 -8.38 -8.68
N VAL A 12 0.12 -7.85 -8.80
CA VAL A 12 -0.45 -6.84 -7.90
C VAL A 12 -1.55 -7.49 -7.08
N TRP A 13 -1.49 -7.29 -5.77
CA TRP A 13 -2.52 -7.75 -4.85
C TRP A 13 -3.43 -6.57 -4.51
N THR A 14 -4.74 -6.79 -4.66
CA THR A 14 -5.77 -5.76 -4.54
C THR A 14 -6.81 -6.14 -3.51
N LEU A 15 -7.15 -5.20 -2.64
CA LEU A 15 -8.29 -5.29 -1.74
C LEU A 15 -9.16 -4.06 -1.97
N GLU A 16 -10.42 -4.28 -2.33
CA GLU A 16 -11.43 -3.22 -2.40
C GLU A 16 -12.24 -3.25 -1.11
N LEU A 17 -12.38 -2.09 -0.47
CA LEU A 17 -13.12 -1.92 0.78
C LEU A 17 -14.18 -0.85 0.58
N ASP A 18 -15.45 -1.23 0.61
CA ASP A 18 -16.53 -0.24 0.62
C ASP A 18 -16.38 0.64 1.87
N LYS A 19 -16.61 1.93 1.72
CA LYS A 19 -16.48 2.86 2.85
C LYS A 19 -17.39 2.48 4.02
N SER A 20 -18.52 1.84 3.74
CA SER A 20 -19.45 1.32 4.76
C SER A 20 -18.91 0.10 5.51
N GLU A 21 -17.88 -0.56 4.99
CA GLU A 21 -17.33 -1.82 5.54
C GLU A 21 -15.97 -1.64 6.23
N THR A 22 -15.44 -0.43 6.28
CA THR A 22 -14.14 -0.18 6.89
C THR A 22 -14.27 0.20 8.36
N LYS A 23 -13.23 -0.11 9.12
CA LYS A 23 -13.12 0.30 10.53
C LYS A 23 -12.77 1.78 10.69
N VAL A 24 -12.29 2.41 9.62
CA VAL A 24 -11.85 3.80 9.60
C VAL A 24 -12.51 4.53 8.43
N ASP A 25 -12.63 5.86 8.52
CA ASP A 25 -13.47 6.63 7.61
C ASP A 25 -12.70 7.44 6.57
N THR A 26 -11.40 7.67 6.76
CA THR A 26 -10.61 8.54 5.90
C THR A 26 -9.33 7.86 5.43
N ILE A 27 -8.78 8.34 4.30
CA ILE A 27 -7.49 7.86 3.81
C ILE A 27 -6.37 8.13 4.82
N ASP A 28 -6.43 9.27 5.52
CA ASP A 28 -5.43 9.61 6.54
C ASP A 28 -5.45 8.62 7.70
N GLU A 29 -6.63 8.18 8.10
CA GLU A 29 -6.77 7.15 9.13
C GLU A 29 -6.22 5.79 8.66
N ILE A 30 -6.40 5.46 7.39
CA ILE A 30 -5.87 4.21 6.81
C ILE A 30 -4.34 4.23 6.82
N VAL A 31 -3.72 5.32 6.36
CA VAL A 31 -2.25 5.38 6.34
C VAL A 31 -1.68 5.41 7.75
N ALA A 32 -2.36 6.06 8.70
CA ALA A 32 -1.98 6.03 10.12
C ALA A 32 -2.08 4.61 10.70
N TYR A 33 -3.10 3.86 10.31
CA TYR A 33 -3.27 2.45 10.69
C TYR A 33 -2.09 1.60 10.21
N PHE A 34 -1.70 1.73 8.95
CA PHE A 34 -0.55 0.99 8.43
C PHE A 34 0.75 1.38 9.12
N LYS A 35 0.95 2.67 9.37
CA LYS A 35 2.13 3.15 10.10
C LYS A 35 2.21 2.48 11.48
N GLU A 36 1.11 2.43 12.20
CA GLU A 36 1.05 1.78 13.52
C GLU A 36 1.41 0.30 13.43
N LYS A 37 0.86 -0.42 12.45
CA LYS A 37 1.16 -1.84 12.24
C LYS A 37 2.62 -2.07 11.91
N ILE A 38 3.19 -1.23 11.07
CA ILE A 38 4.60 -1.30 10.70
C ILE A 38 5.49 -1.06 11.93
N GLU A 39 5.20 -0.01 12.69
CA GLU A 39 6.00 0.34 13.88
C GLU A 39 5.91 -0.71 14.98
N ALA A 40 4.81 -1.45 15.05
CA ALA A 40 4.65 -2.54 16.00
C ALA A 40 5.32 -3.84 15.55
N HIS A 41 5.73 -3.96 14.30
CA HIS A 41 6.33 -5.19 13.78
C HIS A 41 7.84 -5.22 14.07
N PRO A 42 8.38 -6.32 14.61
CA PRO A 42 9.76 -6.39 15.09
C PRO A 42 10.85 -6.24 14.02
N ILE A 43 10.54 -6.51 12.76
CA ILE A 43 11.53 -6.44 11.66
C ILE A 43 11.12 -5.44 10.56
N ALA A 44 10.20 -4.54 10.87
CA ALA A 44 9.79 -3.51 9.92
C ALA A 44 10.16 -2.12 10.44
N THR A 45 10.37 -1.20 9.51
CA THR A 45 10.56 0.21 9.84
C THR A 45 9.74 1.08 8.92
N PHE A 46 9.04 2.05 9.50
CA PHE A 46 8.30 3.05 8.75
C PHE A 46 9.28 4.08 8.16
N ILE A 47 9.07 4.46 6.91
CA ILE A 47 9.92 5.45 6.23
C ILE A 47 9.17 6.75 6.01
N ALA A 48 8.03 6.72 5.30
CA ALA A 48 7.31 7.94 4.94
C ALA A 48 5.90 7.63 4.42
N ILE A 49 5.06 8.66 4.44
CA ILE A 49 3.82 8.68 3.66
C ILE A 49 4.09 9.56 2.43
N PHE A 50 3.96 8.97 1.24
CA PHE A 50 4.09 9.71 0.00
C PHE A 50 2.73 10.26 -0.43
N ASN A 51 2.60 11.58 -0.50
CA ASN A 51 1.41 12.26 -1.00
C ASN A 51 1.38 12.18 -2.53
N HIS A 52 1.00 11.02 -3.04
CA HIS A 52 1.09 10.69 -4.46
C HIS A 52 0.17 11.57 -5.32
N MET A 53 -1.07 11.77 -4.88
CA MET A 53 -2.03 12.63 -5.59
C MET A 53 -1.50 14.06 -5.71
N GLU A 54 -1.03 14.64 -4.58
CA GLU A 54 -0.51 16.01 -4.58
C GLU A 54 0.72 16.16 -5.48
N HIS A 55 1.61 15.17 -5.45
CA HIS A 55 2.78 15.17 -6.35
C HIS A 55 2.34 15.19 -7.81
N THR A 56 1.43 14.31 -8.21
CA THR A 56 1.01 14.22 -9.61
C THR A 56 0.29 15.49 -10.05
N LYS A 57 -0.58 16.05 -9.20
CA LYS A 57 -1.27 17.32 -9.49
C LYS A 57 -0.32 18.48 -9.68
N SER A 58 0.84 18.46 -9.05
CA SER A 58 1.83 19.53 -9.16
C SER A 58 2.58 19.52 -10.49
N LEU A 59 2.49 18.45 -11.25
CA LEU A 59 3.19 18.31 -12.53
C LEU A 59 2.41 18.98 -13.65
N LYS A 60 3.16 19.63 -14.56
CA LYS A 60 2.56 20.23 -15.75
C LYS A 60 2.00 19.13 -16.64
N ASP A 61 0.78 19.35 -17.18
CA ASP A 61 0.11 18.43 -18.09
C ASP A 61 -0.13 17.04 -17.50
N SER A 62 -0.25 16.94 -16.19
CA SER A 62 -0.57 15.66 -15.52
C SER A 62 -1.99 15.23 -15.87
N GLU A 63 -2.17 13.91 -16.00
CA GLU A 63 -3.46 13.31 -16.23
C GLU A 63 -3.78 12.35 -15.09
N ILE A 64 -4.95 12.51 -14.48
CA ILE A 64 -5.40 11.68 -13.37
C ILE A 64 -6.81 11.20 -13.68
N ASN A 65 -7.05 9.90 -13.54
CA ASN A 65 -8.38 9.32 -13.70
C ASN A 65 -9.35 10.07 -12.77
N PRO A 66 -10.44 10.65 -13.30
CA PRO A 66 -11.36 11.47 -12.51
C PRO A 66 -12.11 10.71 -11.41
N ASP A 67 -12.13 9.38 -11.46
CA ASP A 67 -12.75 8.56 -10.42
C ASP A 67 -11.89 8.46 -9.15
N ILE A 68 -10.62 8.82 -9.23
CA ILE A 68 -9.68 8.76 -8.11
C ILE A 68 -9.73 10.08 -7.35
N VAL A 69 -10.15 10.03 -6.09
CA VAL A 69 -10.28 11.19 -5.20
C VAL A 69 -8.94 11.54 -4.56
N ASP A 70 -8.20 10.53 -4.09
CA ASP A 70 -6.90 10.74 -3.42
C ASP A 70 -6.05 9.49 -3.53
N ILE A 71 -4.73 9.65 -3.46
CA ILE A 71 -3.76 8.54 -3.45
C ILE A 71 -2.66 8.86 -2.47
N LYS A 72 -2.36 7.93 -1.57
CA LYS A 72 -1.19 7.99 -0.68
C LYS A 72 -0.51 6.63 -0.67
N ASN A 73 0.82 6.65 -0.60
CA ASN A 73 1.60 5.42 -0.48
C ASN A 73 2.28 5.38 0.89
N VAL A 74 2.18 4.24 1.55
CA VAL A 74 2.90 3.98 2.80
C VAL A 74 4.22 3.31 2.44
N ILE A 75 5.32 3.97 2.73
CA ILE A 75 6.67 3.50 2.39
C ILE A 75 7.34 2.95 3.64
N PHE A 76 7.83 1.72 3.56
CA PHE A 76 8.44 1.04 4.70
C PHE A 76 9.44 -0.02 4.24
N CYS A 77 10.32 -0.41 5.15
CA CYS A 77 11.27 -1.50 4.90
C CYS A 77 10.90 -2.70 5.77
N PHE A 78 11.04 -3.90 5.21
CA PHE A 78 10.54 -5.11 5.84
C PHE A 78 11.54 -6.25 5.63
N GLY A 79 12.07 -6.78 6.72
CA GLY A 79 13.01 -7.89 6.69
C GLY A 79 14.30 -7.59 7.45
N LYS A 80 14.92 -8.63 8.02
CA LYS A 80 16.09 -8.49 8.90
C LYS A 80 17.43 -8.90 8.29
N GLU A 81 17.42 -9.46 7.07
CA GLU A 81 18.63 -10.01 6.46
C GLU A 81 18.92 -9.36 5.10
N ILE A 82 20.19 -9.20 4.79
CA ILE A 82 20.65 -8.71 3.49
C ILE A 82 21.67 -9.73 2.95
N PRO A 83 21.20 -10.87 2.39
CA PRO A 83 22.10 -11.90 1.91
C PRO A 83 22.77 -11.57 0.56
N ASN A 84 22.22 -10.62 -0.19
CA ASN A 84 22.76 -10.21 -1.48
C ASN A 84 22.23 -8.82 -1.87
N THR A 85 22.75 -8.29 -2.98
CA THR A 85 22.39 -6.93 -3.45
C THR A 85 20.95 -6.83 -3.94
N LYS A 86 20.36 -7.93 -4.40
CA LYS A 86 19.00 -7.93 -4.97
C LYS A 86 17.93 -7.63 -3.93
N VAL A 87 18.22 -7.97 -2.68
CA VAL A 87 17.31 -7.65 -1.56
C VAL A 87 17.11 -6.14 -1.43
N ALA A 88 18.19 -5.38 -1.64
CA ALA A 88 18.09 -3.92 -1.62
C ALA A 88 17.23 -3.38 -2.77
N ALA A 89 17.14 -4.09 -3.88
CA ALA A 89 16.32 -3.68 -5.02
C ALA A 89 14.82 -3.87 -4.77
N VAL A 90 14.43 -4.84 -3.93
CA VAL A 90 13.01 -5.08 -3.61
C VAL A 90 12.55 -4.35 -2.34
N ARG A 91 13.44 -3.64 -1.71
CA ARG A 91 13.17 -2.78 -0.55
C ARG A 91 13.54 -1.34 -0.91
N PRO A 92 12.84 -0.33 -0.40
CA PRO A 92 11.68 -0.42 0.49
C PRO A 92 10.43 -0.92 -0.22
N ARG A 93 9.41 -1.23 0.60
CA ARG A 93 8.08 -1.64 0.13
C ARG A 93 7.15 -0.43 0.07
N SER A 94 6.09 -0.58 -0.70
CA SER A 94 5.05 0.45 -0.80
C SER A 94 3.67 -0.22 -0.76
N ILE A 95 2.78 0.32 0.07
CA ILE A 95 1.36 -0.02 0.04
C ILE A 95 0.63 1.20 -0.47
N ALA A 96 -0.04 1.08 -1.62
CA ALA A 96 -0.84 2.14 -2.19
C ALA A 96 -2.24 2.14 -1.58
N VAL A 97 -2.71 3.30 -1.19
CA VAL A 97 -4.08 3.51 -0.70
C VAL A 97 -4.73 4.54 -1.62
N CYS A 98 -5.74 4.10 -2.37
CA CYS A 98 -6.51 4.98 -3.25
C CYS A 98 -7.91 5.16 -2.69
N GLU A 99 -8.39 6.39 -2.73
CA GLU A 99 -9.78 6.70 -2.40
C GLU A 99 -10.58 6.92 -3.67
N LEU A 100 -11.70 6.20 -3.79
CA LEU A 100 -12.73 6.45 -4.80
C LEU A 100 -13.96 7.04 -4.09
N ALA A 101 -15.02 7.34 -4.83
CA ALA A 101 -16.21 7.96 -4.24
C ALA A 101 -16.85 7.10 -3.12
N ASP A 102 -16.89 5.78 -3.31
CA ASP A 102 -17.62 4.84 -2.45
C ASP A 102 -16.76 3.80 -1.75
N LYS A 103 -15.47 3.72 -2.08
CA LYS A 103 -14.56 2.69 -1.57
C LYS A 103 -13.12 3.17 -1.49
N PHE A 104 -12.33 2.40 -0.75
CA PHE A 104 -10.86 2.48 -0.77
C PHE A 104 -10.31 1.27 -1.50
N VAL A 105 -9.21 1.46 -2.23
CA VAL A 105 -8.49 0.38 -2.92
C VAL A 105 -7.09 0.32 -2.33
N ILE A 106 -6.73 -0.84 -1.79
CA ILE A 106 -5.41 -1.08 -1.21
C ILE A 106 -4.68 -2.05 -2.11
N GLU A 107 -3.52 -1.64 -2.61
CA GLU A 107 -2.77 -2.42 -3.57
C GLU A 107 -1.27 -2.38 -3.29
N PHE A 108 -0.61 -3.51 -3.55
CA PHE A 108 0.85 -3.60 -3.48
C PHE A 108 1.36 -4.72 -4.38
N LEU A 109 2.62 -4.57 -4.81
CA LEU A 109 3.29 -5.64 -5.55
C LEU A 109 3.56 -6.81 -4.61
N GLU A 110 3.47 -8.03 -5.15
CA GLU A 110 3.78 -9.23 -4.40
C GLU A 110 5.18 -9.14 -3.79
N ALA A 111 5.29 -9.49 -2.52
CA ALA A 111 6.58 -9.54 -1.86
C ALA A 111 7.27 -10.88 -2.18
N PRO A 112 8.60 -10.88 -2.42
CA PRO A 112 9.33 -12.13 -2.70
C PRO A 112 9.29 -13.13 -1.54
N ASN A 113 9.23 -12.67 -0.29
CA ASN A 113 9.13 -13.53 0.88
C ASN A 113 7.66 -13.76 1.21
N GLU A 114 7.22 -15.01 1.16
CA GLU A 114 5.81 -15.37 1.38
C GLU A 114 5.30 -15.01 2.77
N THR A 115 6.13 -15.16 3.80
CA THR A 115 5.75 -14.82 5.17
C THR A 115 5.49 -13.32 5.31
N LEU A 116 6.37 -12.50 4.78
CA LEU A 116 6.24 -11.04 4.82
C LEU A 116 5.07 -10.57 3.95
N HIS A 117 4.86 -11.21 2.80
CA HIS A 117 3.70 -10.95 1.97
C HIS A 117 2.40 -11.21 2.73
N GLY A 118 2.33 -12.33 3.43
CA GLY A 118 1.17 -12.70 4.26
C GLY A 118 0.88 -11.68 5.35
N VAL A 119 1.90 -11.08 5.94
CA VAL A 119 1.73 -10.01 6.93
C VAL A 119 1.09 -8.77 6.30
N MET A 120 1.55 -8.36 5.11
CA MET A 120 0.97 -7.23 4.38
C MET A 120 -0.52 -7.48 4.05
N GLU A 121 -0.84 -8.70 3.62
CA GLU A 121 -2.24 -9.08 3.38
C GLU A 121 -3.08 -9.01 4.66
N GLN A 122 -2.55 -9.54 5.76
CA GLN A 122 -3.26 -9.56 7.03
C GLN A 122 -3.54 -8.15 7.55
N TRP A 123 -2.57 -7.26 7.46
CA TRP A 123 -2.78 -5.86 7.82
C TRP A 123 -3.92 -5.25 7.00
N SER A 124 -3.91 -5.48 5.68
CA SER A 124 -4.92 -4.92 4.79
C SER A 124 -6.32 -5.46 5.09
N LYS A 125 -6.45 -6.77 5.22
CA LYS A 125 -7.74 -7.43 5.51
C LYS A 125 -8.32 -7.00 6.87
N SER A 126 -7.48 -6.67 7.83
CA SER A 126 -7.94 -6.28 9.17
C SER A 126 -8.58 -4.89 9.21
N LEU A 127 -8.54 -4.12 8.12
CA LEU A 127 -9.28 -2.86 7.99
C LEU A 127 -10.77 -3.10 7.80
N LYS A 128 -11.18 -4.26 7.35
CA LYS A 128 -12.59 -4.62 7.17
C LYS A 128 -13.24 -4.88 8.52
N LYS A 129 -14.46 -4.38 8.66
CA LYS A 129 -15.29 -4.65 9.84
C LYS A 129 -15.57 -6.13 10.00
#